data_8ab9c52c01abb52878d866c6f1d9d066
#
_entry.id   8ab9c52c01abb52878d866c6f1d9d066
#
_cell.length_a   1.000
_cell.length_b   1.000
_cell.length_c   1.000
_cell.angle_alpha   90.00
_cell.angle_beta   90.00
_cell.angle_gamma   90.00
#
_symmetry.space_group_name_H-M   'P 1'
#
loop_
_entity.id
_entity.type
_entity.pdbx_description
1 polymer ?
#
loop_
_entity_poly.entity_id
_entity_poly.type
_entity_poly.pdbx_seq_one_letter_code
_entity_poly.pdbx_strand_id
1 'polypeptide(L)'
;MNRLFVNIKVDREERPDLDRIYQTAFQLLHRRSGGWPLTLFLTPEDQVPFVGGTYFPPEPRHGLPAFRDLLQQISRYYQHHPAELRQQNQALLAALRHETETEAAGALDTAPLQASRAQLIRHFDPLHGGFGSAPKFPNPGHLERLLRCDPSDALAKQAALFSLRQMALGGLYD
;
A
#
# COMPACT_ATOMS: atom_id res chain seq x y z
N MET A 1 18.76 -1.82 -18.75
CA MET A 1 17.93 -0.73 -18.21
C MET A 1 18.38 0.63 -18.75
N ASN A 2 19.58 1.12 -18.53
CA ASN A 2 20.07 2.48 -18.86
C ASN A 2 19.97 2.90 -20.35
N ARG A 3 19.78 1.97 -21.29
CA ARG A 3 19.58 2.28 -22.71
C ARG A 3 18.12 2.63 -23.06
N LEU A 4 17.18 2.22 -22.22
CA LEU A 4 15.74 2.32 -22.48
C LEU A 4 15.02 3.22 -21.48
N PHE A 5 15.60 3.41 -20.28
CA PHE A 5 14.96 4.11 -19.18
C PHE A 5 15.94 5.01 -18.43
N VAL A 6 15.43 6.07 -17.88
CA VAL A 6 16.07 6.83 -16.80
C VAL A 6 15.70 6.13 -15.49
N ASN A 7 16.68 5.54 -14.80
CA ASN A 7 16.41 4.79 -13.59
C ASN A 7 16.55 5.69 -12.37
N ILE A 8 15.51 5.74 -11.55
CA ILE A 8 15.47 6.52 -10.31
C ILE A 8 15.23 5.54 -9.16
N LYS A 9 16.08 5.59 -8.16
CA LYS A 9 15.90 4.87 -6.90
C LYS A 9 15.39 5.83 -5.84
N VAL A 10 14.27 5.50 -5.24
CA VAL A 10 13.64 6.30 -4.18
C VAL A 10 13.71 5.52 -2.89
N ASP A 11 14.28 6.13 -1.86
CA ASP A 11 14.20 5.62 -0.51
C ASP A 11 12.88 6.07 0.12
N ARG A 12 12.06 5.11 0.52
CA ARG A 12 10.73 5.36 1.08
C ARG A 12 10.78 6.00 2.47
N GLU A 13 11.87 5.84 3.19
CA GLU A 13 12.03 6.42 4.52
C GLU A 13 12.43 7.89 4.42
N GLU A 14 13.24 8.24 3.41
CA GLU A 14 13.57 9.63 3.11
C GLU A 14 12.45 10.37 2.37
N ARG A 15 11.69 9.66 1.52
CA ARG A 15 10.62 10.23 0.68
C ARG A 15 9.29 9.46 0.85
N PRO A 16 8.73 9.44 2.07
CA PRO A 16 7.44 8.78 2.35
C PRO A 16 6.27 9.42 1.58
N ASP A 17 6.39 10.68 1.22
CA ASP A 17 5.45 11.41 0.35
C ASP A 17 5.32 10.75 -1.03
N LEU A 18 6.45 10.47 -1.69
CA LEU A 18 6.48 9.79 -2.98
C LEU A 18 6.01 8.34 -2.86
N ASP A 19 6.48 7.62 -1.84
CA ASP A 19 6.04 6.24 -1.61
C ASP A 19 4.52 6.16 -1.50
N ARG A 20 3.90 7.03 -0.70
CA ARG A 20 2.44 7.08 -0.52
C ARG A 20 1.71 7.33 -1.85
N ILE A 21 2.13 8.34 -2.61
CA ILE A 21 1.50 8.68 -3.89
C ILE A 21 1.57 7.49 -4.84
N TYR A 22 2.75 6.89 -5.00
CA TYR A 22 2.96 5.81 -5.96
C TYR A 22 2.39 4.47 -5.52
N GLN A 23 2.30 4.18 -4.24
CA GLN A 23 1.55 3.03 -3.72
C GLN A 23 0.05 3.18 -4.00
N THR A 24 -0.51 4.38 -3.80
CA THR A 24 -1.92 4.67 -4.13
C THR A 24 -2.16 4.54 -5.64
N ALA A 25 -1.28 5.12 -6.46
CA ALA A 25 -1.35 5.00 -7.92
C ALA A 25 -1.30 3.53 -8.38
N PHE A 26 -0.40 2.72 -7.79
CA PHE A 26 -0.31 1.30 -8.07
C PHE A 26 -1.61 0.56 -7.70
N GLN A 27 -2.18 0.85 -6.54
CA GLN A 27 -3.43 0.25 -6.09
C GLN A 27 -4.59 0.58 -7.05
N LEU A 28 -4.69 1.83 -7.52
CA LEU A 28 -5.71 2.25 -8.48
C LEU A 28 -5.53 1.56 -9.84
N LEU A 29 -4.30 1.45 -10.33
CA LEU A 29 -3.99 0.80 -11.61
C LEU A 29 -4.25 -0.70 -11.60
N HIS A 30 -3.88 -1.39 -10.53
CA HIS A 30 -3.88 -2.86 -10.47
C HIS A 30 -5.00 -3.44 -9.63
N ARG A 31 -5.81 -2.61 -8.97
CA ARG A 31 -6.91 -3.00 -8.05
C ARG A 31 -6.47 -3.99 -6.96
N ARG A 32 -5.22 -3.86 -6.55
CA ARG A 32 -4.61 -4.64 -5.46
C ARG A 32 -3.58 -3.80 -4.73
N SER A 33 -3.34 -4.12 -3.46
CA SER A 33 -2.28 -3.48 -2.69
C SER A 33 -0.91 -3.69 -3.33
N GLY A 34 -0.07 -2.69 -3.25
CA GLY A 34 1.33 -2.79 -3.61
C GLY A 34 2.13 -3.54 -2.54
N GLY A 35 3.41 -3.24 -2.49
CA GLY A 35 4.36 -3.81 -1.53
C GLY A 35 5.74 -3.27 -1.84
N TRP A 36 6.74 -3.79 -1.15
CA TRP A 36 8.13 -3.38 -1.37
C TRP A 36 8.99 -4.60 -1.70
N PRO A 37 9.97 -4.41 -2.61
CA PRO A 37 10.21 -3.20 -3.41
C PRO A 37 9.09 -2.97 -4.44
N LEU A 38 8.74 -1.71 -4.70
CA LEU A 38 7.82 -1.32 -5.76
C LEU A 38 8.60 -0.75 -6.94
N THR A 39 8.36 -1.27 -8.12
CA THR A 39 8.89 -0.72 -9.37
C THR A 39 7.75 -0.20 -10.23
N LEU A 40 7.87 1.05 -10.67
CA LEU A 40 6.89 1.71 -11.53
C LEU A 40 7.56 2.24 -12.80
N PHE A 41 6.84 2.20 -13.89
CA PHE A 41 7.22 2.80 -15.16
C PHE A 41 6.34 4.03 -15.39
N LEU A 42 6.99 5.17 -15.52
CA LEU A 42 6.34 6.47 -15.57
C LEU A 42 6.50 7.07 -16.97
N THR A 43 5.50 7.82 -17.40
CA THR A 43 5.66 8.72 -18.55
C THR A 43 6.56 9.89 -18.16
N PRO A 44 7.56 10.25 -18.95
CA PRO A 44 8.54 11.29 -18.56
C PRO A 44 7.93 12.69 -18.52
N GLU A 45 6.86 12.94 -19.25
CA GLU A 45 6.22 14.24 -19.37
C GLU A 45 5.48 14.67 -18.11
N ASP A 46 4.76 13.74 -17.49
CA ASP A 46 3.87 13.99 -16.35
C ASP A 46 4.18 13.15 -15.11
N GLN A 47 5.16 12.24 -15.23
CA GLN A 47 5.61 11.34 -14.17
C GLN A 47 4.47 10.45 -13.61
N VAL A 48 3.47 10.19 -14.43
CA VAL A 48 2.35 9.32 -14.07
C VAL A 48 2.70 7.88 -14.37
N PRO A 49 2.49 6.93 -13.41
CA PRO A 49 2.77 5.53 -13.65
C PRO A 49 1.72 4.89 -14.56
N PHE A 50 2.17 4.08 -15.51
CA PHE A 50 1.29 3.33 -16.40
C PHE A 50 1.43 1.81 -16.28
N VAL A 51 2.54 1.34 -15.72
CA VAL A 51 2.79 -0.07 -15.40
C VAL A 51 3.59 -0.16 -14.11
N GLY A 52 3.37 -1.22 -13.34
CA GLY A 52 4.16 -1.47 -12.13
C GLY A 52 4.10 -2.90 -11.64
N GLY A 53 4.96 -3.21 -10.68
CA GLY A 53 5.00 -4.51 -10.03
C GLY A 53 5.98 -4.54 -8.86
N THR A 54 5.85 -5.57 -8.06
CA THR A 54 6.70 -5.78 -6.87
C THR A 54 7.74 -6.88 -7.08
N TYR A 55 7.52 -7.76 -8.07
CA TYR A 55 8.42 -8.87 -8.37
C TYR A 55 8.57 -9.06 -9.87
N PHE A 56 9.81 -9.18 -10.30
CA PHE A 56 10.17 -9.42 -11.70
C PHE A 56 11.28 -10.49 -11.76
N PRO A 57 10.97 -11.70 -12.25
CA PRO A 57 11.95 -12.77 -12.30
C PRO A 57 13.03 -12.50 -13.36
N PRO A 58 14.28 -12.97 -13.16
CA PRO A 58 15.34 -12.86 -14.15
C PRO A 58 15.08 -13.72 -15.40
N GLU A 59 14.38 -14.83 -15.23
CA GLU A 59 13.95 -15.75 -16.27
C GLU A 59 12.43 -15.97 -16.19
N PRO A 60 11.74 -16.41 -17.27
CA PRO A 60 10.32 -16.66 -17.24
C PRO A 60 9.95 -17.64 -16.12
N ARG A 61 9.08 -17.23 -15.21
CA ARG A 61 8.71 -18.03 -14.02
C ARG A 61 7.31 -17.66 -13.53
N HIS A 62 6.55 -18.66 -13.07
CA HIS A 62 5.20 -18.47 -12.52
C HIS A 62 4.24 -17.69 -13.44
N GLY A 63 4.34 -17.89 -14.75
CA GLY A 63 3.52 -17.16 -15.74
C GLY A 63 3.97 -15.72 -16.00
N LEU A 64 5.06 -15.26 -15.37
CA LEU A 64 5.64 -13.94 -15.59
C LEU A 64 6.79 -14.01 -16.61
N PRO A 65 6.90 -13.03 -17.51
CA PRO A 65 8.04 -12.92 -18.43
C PRO A 65 9.32 -12.59 -17.68
N ALA A 66 10.47 -12.87 -18.30
CA ALA A 66 11.74 -12.38 -17.78
C ALA A 66 11.75 -10.84 -17.71
N PHE A 67 12.36 -10.29 -16.66
CA PHE A 67 12.42 -8.84 -16.48
C PHE A 67 13.02 -8.11 -17.67
N ARG A 68 14.04 -8.71 -18.31
CA ARG A 68 14.65 -8.17 -19.53
C ARG A 68 13.64 -8.02 -20.68
N ASP A 69 12.79 -9.02 -20.88
CA ASP A 69 11.83 -9.03 -21.98
C ASP A 69 10.67 -8.06 -21.67
N LEU A 70 10.26 -8.00 -20.42
CA LEU A 70 9.28 -7.02 -19.94
C LEU A 70 9.75 -5.59 -20.19
N LEU A 71 11.01 -5.26 -19.90
CA LEU A 71 11.57 -3.94 -20.17
C LEU A 71 11.47 -3.55 -21.65
N GLN A 72 11.73 -4.50 -22.55
CA GLN A 72 11.59 -4.26 -23.99
C GLN A 72 10.13 -4.07 -24.40
N GLN A 73 9.22 -4.85 -23.85
CA GLN A 73 7.78 -4.73 -24.11
C GLN A 73 7.26 -3.39 -23.65
N ILE A 74 7.60 -2.96 -22.45
CA ILE A 74 7.19 -1.66 -21.88
C ILE A 74 7.72 -0.50 -22.73
N SER A 75 8.99 -0.56 -23.13
CA SER A 75 9.58 0.47 -23.98
C SER A 75 8.87 0.56 -25.35
N ARG A 76 8.56 -0.59 -25.97
CA ARG A 76 7.80 -0.61 -27.23
C ARG A 76 6.38 -0.09 -27.04
N TYR A 77 5.70 -0.49 -25.97
CA TYR A 77 4.35 -0.03 -25.67
C TYR A 77 4.30 1.50 -25.53
N TYR A 78 5.22 2.07 -24.74
CA TYR A 78 5.34 3.51 -24.58
C TYR A 78 5.49 4.24 -25.93
N GLN A 79 6.31 3.69 -26.86
CA GLN A 79 6.57 4.31 -28.16
C GLN A 79 5.38 4.23 -29.13
N HIS A 80 4.59 3.16 -29.05
CA HIS A 80 3.55 2.88 -30.05
C HIS A 80 2.13 3.24 -29.58
N HIS A 81 1.91 3.51 -28.28
CA HIS A 81 0.58 3.76 -27.72
C HIS A 81 0.46 5.11 -26.96
N PRO A 82 0.98 6.23 -27.49
CA PRO A 82 1.01 7.48 -26.74
C PRO A 82 -0.39 8.06 -26.46
N ALA A 83 -1.38 7.78 -27.29
CA ALA A 83 -2.75 8.24 -27.07
C ALA A 83 -3.43 7.50 -25.92
N GLU A 84 -3.29 6.17 -25.89
CA GLU A 84 -3.82 5.33 -24.82
C GLU A 84 -3.20 5.68 -23.48
N LEU A 85 -1.87 5.88 -23.45
CA LEU A 85 -1.15 6.28 -22.25
C LEU A 85 -1.64 7.63 -21.71
N ARG A 86 -1.82 8.62 -22.58
CA ARG A 86 -2.37 9.91 -22.15
C ARG A 86 -3.76 9.78 -21.54
N GLN A 87 -4.63 9.00 -22.15
CA GLN A 87 -5.97 8.75 -21.62
C GLN A 87 -5.92 8.04 -20.26
N GLN A 88 -5.11 7.01 -20.14
CA GLN A 88 -4.90 6.28 -18.87
C GLN A 88 -4.36 7.21 -17.78
N ASN A 89 -3.35 8.03 -18.10
CA ASN A 89 -2.74 8.97 -17.16
C ASN A 89 -3.76 10.01 -16.68
N GLN A 90 -4.57 10.56 -17.58
CA GLN A 90 -5.63 11.50 -17.19
C GLN A 90 -6.64 10.88 -16.23
N ALA A 91 -7.08 9.64 -16.50
CA ALA A 91 -7.99 8.93 -15.64
C ALA A 91 -7.37 8.65 -14.25
N LEU A 92 -6.10 8.23 -14.21
CA LEU A 92 -5.39 7.99 -12.96
C LEU A 92 -5.19 9.28 -12.16
N LEU A 93 -4.82 10.38 -12.80
CA LEU A 93 -4.68 11.68 -12.14
C LEU A 93 -6.01 12.18 -11.56
N ALA A 94 -7.11 11.97 -12.27
CA ALA A 94 -8.44 12.32 -11.77
C ALA A 94 -8.80 11.49 -10.53
N ALA A 95 -8.52 10.18 -10.56
CA ALA A 95 -8.76 9.30 -9.41
C ALA A 95 -7.88 9.66 -8.20
N LEU A 96 -6.59 9.97 -8.42
CA LEU A 96 -5.68 10.41 -7.35
C LEU A 96 -6.12 11.72 -6.70
N ARG A 97 -6.64 12.67 -7.50
CA ARG A 97 -7.18 13.92 -6.95
C ARG A 97 -8.38 13.67 -6.07
N HIS A 98 -9.30 12.82 -6.49
CA HIS A 98 -10.47 12.46 -5.70
C HIS A 98 -10.08 11.82 -4.35
N GLU A 99 -9.08 10.92 -4.35
CA GLU A 99 -8.56 10.32 -3.10
C GLU A 99 -7.89 11.34 -2.16
N THR A 100 -7.41 12.48 -2.70
CA THR A 100 -6.77 13.55 -1.91
C THR A 100 -7.71 14.68 -1.54
N GLU A 101 -8.90 14.74 -2.11
CA GLU A 101 -9.94 15.68 -1.70
C GLU A 101 -10.41 15.34 -0.29
N THR A 102 -9.86 16.05 0.68
CA THR A 102 -10.35 16.01 2.06
C THR A 102 -11.64 16.82 2.16
N GLU A 103 -12.68 16.21 2.68
CA GLU A 103 -13.88 16.94 3.12
C GLU A 103 -13.43 18.11 4.03
N ALA A 104 -14.15 19.22 3.94
CA ALA A 104 -13.85 20.39 4.77
C ALA A 104 -13.73 19.97 6.25
N ALA A 105 -12.67 20.43 6.89
CA ALA A 105 -12.40 20.09 8.28
C ALA A 105 -13.60 20.49 9.16
N GLY A 106 -14.27 19.48 9.70
CA GLY A 106 -15.30 19.67 10.70
C GLY A 106 -14.72 20.01 12.08
N ALA A 107 -15.58 20.23 13.05
CA ALA A 107 -15.14 20.40 14.44
C ALA A 107 -14.41 19.14 14.92
N LEU A 108 -13.33 19.31 15.67
CA LEU A 108 -12.62 18.19 16.30
C LEU A 108 -13.51 17.56 17.36
N ASP A 109 -13.86 16.29 17.18
CA ASP A 109 -14.62 15.50 18.12
C ASP A 109 -13.99 14.12 18.34
N THR A 110 -14.64 13.27 19.12
CA THR A 110 -14.18 11.91 19.42
C THR A 110 -14.68 10.85 18.43
N ALA A 111 -15.51 11.21 17.45
CA ALA A 111 -16.12 10.27 16.51
C ALA A 111 -15.09 9.45 15.72
N PRO A 112 -13.97 10.02 15.20
CA PRO A 112 -12.94 9.24 14.52
C PRO A 112 -12.29 8.20 15.43
N LEU A 113 -12.10 8.52 16.72
CA LEU A 113 -11.53 7.59 17.68
C LEU A 113 -12.49 6.43 17.98
N GLN A 114 -13.78 6.71 18.09
CA GLN A 114 -14.81 5.69 18.28
C GLN A 114 -14.95 4.79 17.05
N ALA A 115 -14.96 5.39 15.85
CA ALA A 115 -15.00 4.66 14.59
C ALA A 115 -13.77 3.74 14.42
N SER A 116 -12.59 4.26 14.69
CA SER A 116 -11.34 3.48 14.67
C SER A 116 -11.39 2.28 15.64
N ARG A 117 -11.82 2.51 16.88
CA ARG A 117 -11.99 1.44 17.86
C ARG A 117 -12.99 0.38 17.37
N ALA A 118 -14.16 0.79 16.88
CA ALA A 118 -15.18 -0.12 16.39
C ALA A 118 -14.68 -0.95 15.19
N GLN A 119 -13.93 -0.33 14.28
CA GLN A 119 -13.33 -1.02 13.13
C GLN A 119 -12.29 -2.04 13.58
N LEU A 120 -11.40 -1.69 14.50
CA LEU A 120 -10.37 -2.61 15.01
C LEU A 120 -11.01 -3.82 15.69
N ILE A 121 -12.02 -3.64 16.52
CA ILE A 121 -12.72 -4.76 17.17
C ILE A 121 -13.42 -5.66 16.16
N ARG A 122 -14.01 -5.08 15.11
CA ARG A 122 -14.65 -5.87 14.04
C ARG A 122 -13.67 -6.77 13.29
N HIS A 123 -12.42 -6.31 13.12
CA HIS A 123 -11.40 -7.06 12.40
C HIS A 123 -10.48 -7.88 13.32
N PHE A 124 -10.69 -7.82 14.64
CA PHE A 124 -9.91 -8.60 15.59
C PHE A 124 -10.15 -10.10 15.40
N ASP A 125 -9.08 -10.88 15.37
CA ASP A 125 -9.14 -12.34 15.33
C ASP A 125 -9.08 -12.91 16.75
N PRO A 126 -10.21 -13.41 17.28
CA PRO A 126 -10.26 -13.92 18.65
C PRO A 126 -9.56 -15.28 18.82
N LEU A 127 -9.22 -15.96 17.73
CA LEU A 127 -8.58 -17.28 17.78
C LEU A 127 -7.05 -17.19 17.77
N HIS A 128 -6.51 -16.36 16.87
CA HIS A 128 -5.06 -16.26 16.67
C HIS A 128 -4.47 -14.91 17.08
N GLY A 129 -5.29 -13.94 17.43
CA GLY A 129 -4.84 -12.57 17.69
C GLY A 129 -4.54 -11.78 16.41
N GLY A 130 -4.27 -10.49 16.57
CA GLY A 130 -4.06 -9.58 15.45
C GLY A 130 -5.36 -9.20 14.74
N PHE A 131 -5.25 -8.60 13.56
CA PHE A 131 -6.36 -8.00 12.83
C PHE A 131 -6.39 -8.51 11.39
N GLY A 132 -7.59 -8.82 10.88
CA GLY A 132 -7.82 -9.32 9.53
C GLY A 132 -7.52 -10.81 9.36
N SER A 133 -7.34 -11.23 8.11
CA SER A 133 -7.00 -12.60 7.72
C SER A 133 -5.49 -12.78 7.51
N ALA A 134 -5.01 -14.03 7.60
CA ALA A 134 -3.62 -14.35 7.31
C ALA A 134 -3.24 -14.11 5.84
N PRO A 135 -2.00 -13.67 5.51
CA PRO A 135 -0.92 -13.34 6.46
C PRO A 135 -1.17 -11.99 7.16
N LYS A 136 -0.84 -11.92 8.47
CA LYS A 136 -1.05 -10.72 9.29
C LYS A 136 0.28 -10.04 9.61
N PHE A 137 0.24 -8.70 9.66
CA PHE A 137 1.35 -7.89 10.15
C PHE A 137 1.10 -7.46 11.61
N PRO A 138 2.14 -7.18 12.39
CA PRO A 138 2.03 -6.80 13.80
C PRO A 138 1.16 -5.57 14.06
N ASN A 139 1.22 -4.56 13.19
CA ASN A 139 0.43 -3.33 13.28
C ASN A 139 0.45 -2.69 14.69
N PRO A 140 1.60 -2.24 15.20
CA PRO A 140 1.73 -1.72 16.57
C PRO A 140 0.81 -0.53 16.84
N GLY A 141 0.54 0.31 15.85
CA GLY A 141 -0.41 1.43 15.96
C GLY A 141 -1.85 0.98 16.26
N HIS A 142 -2.28 -0.17 15.78
CA HIS A 142 -3.60 -0.73 16.11
C HIS A 142 -3.67 -1.14 17.58
N LEU A 143 -2.62 -1.78 18.08
CA LEU A 143 -2.51 -2.22 19.47
C LEU A 143 -2.46 -1.00 20.41
N GLU A 144 -1.61 -0.02 20.08
CA GLU A 144 -1.52 1.23 20.84
C GLU A 144 -2.86 1.95 20.88
N ARG A 145 -3.56 2.04 19.74
CA ARG A 145 -4.89 2.66 19.69
C ARG A 145 -5.89 1.99 20.62
N LEU A 146 -5.91 0.65 20.69
CA LEU A 146 -6.79 -0.08 21.60
C LEU A 146 -6.39 0.08 23.07
N LEU A 147 -5.09 0.10 23.37
CA LEU A 147 -4.60 0.34 24.73
C LEU A 147 -4.87 1.76 25.24
N ARG A 148 -5.03 2.72 24.33
CA ARG A 148 -5.41 4.11 24.64
C ARG A 148 -6.93 4.34 24.69
N CYS A 149 -7.76 3.29 24.58
CA CYS A 149 -9.18 3.38 24.85
C CYS A 149 -9.45 3.62 26.34
N ASP A 150 -10.68 3.94 26.68
CA ASP A 150 -11.10 4.07 28.07
C ASP A 150 -10.65 2.84 28.89
N PRO A 151 -10.05 3.02 30.06
CA PRO A 151 -9.61 1.88 30.90
C PRO A 151 -10.71 0.88 31.23
N SER A 152 -11.98 1.29 31.20
CA SER A 152 -13.14 0.42 31.38
C SER A 152 -13.52 -0.40 30.14
N ASP A 153 -12.92 -0.10 28.97
CA ASP A 153 -13.15 -0.86 27.73
C ASP A 153 -12.41 -2.21 27.77
N ALA A 154 -13.03 -3.16 28.48
CA ALA A 154 -12.47 -4.49 28.66
C ALA A 154 -12.20 -5.22 27.34
N LEU A 155 -13.04 -5.01 26.32
CA LEU A 155 -12.91 -5.66 25.01
C LEU A 155 -11.71 -5.15 24.25
N ALA A 156 -11.49 -3.83 24.21
CA ALA A 156 -10.32 -3.24 23.57
C ALA A 156 -9.02 -3.72 24.24
N LYS A 157 -9.00 -3.70 25.56
CA LYS A 157 -7.86 -4.18 26.35
C LYS A 157 -7.58 -5.66 26.11
N GLN A 158 -8.62 -6.49 26.12
CA GLN A 158 -8.48 -7.93 25.87
C GLN A 158 -7.94 -8.20 24.47
N ALA A 159 -8.48 -7.55 23.44
CA ALA A 159 -8.02 -7.71 22.06
C ALA A 159 -6.54 -7.34 21.89
N ALA A 160 -6.11 -6.22 22.49
CA ALA A 160 -4.71 -5.79 22.44
C ALA A 160 -3.78 -6.77 23.17
N LEU A 161 -4.10 -7.12 24.43
CA LEU A 161 -3.26 -8.01 25.25
C LEU A 161 -3.19 -9.42 24.68
N PHE A 162 -4.30 -9.94 24.16
CA PHE A 162 -4.32 -11.26 23.52
C PHE A 162 -3.44 -11.26 22.27
N SER A 163 -3.56 -10.23 21.42
CA SER A 163 -2.72 -10.11 20.23
C SER A 163 -1.23 -10.04 20.58
N LEU A 164 -0.85 -9.20 21.55
CA LEU A 164 0.53 -9.10 22.03
C LEU A 164 1.06 -10.43 22.54
N ARG A 165 0.24 -11.17 23.31
CA ARG A 165 0.60 -12.50 23.80
C ARG A 165 0.84 -13.47 22.66
N GLN A 166 -0.04 -13.51 21.66
CA GLN A 166 0.13 -14.39 20.50
C GLN A 166 1.38 -14.03 19.68
N MET A 167 1.69 -12.76 19.54
CA MET A 167 2.93 -12.30 18.90
C MET A 167 4.18 -12.77 19.66
N ALA A 168 4.19 -12.61 20.99
CA ALA A 168 5.30 -13.05 21.83
C ALA A 168 5.51 -14.58 21.78
N LEU A 169 4.42 -15.36 21.69
CA LEU A 169 4.48 -16.81 21.55
C LEU A 169 4.80 -17.28 20.13
N GLY A 170 4.55 -16.44 19.14
CA GLY A 170 4.68 -16.75 17.72
C GLY A 170 6.05 -16.46 17.11
N GLY A 171 7.07 -16.11 17.88
CA GLY A 171 8.43 -15.86 17.37
C GLY A 171 8.68 -14.43 16.84
N LEU A 172 7.79 -13.48 17.09
CA LEU A 172 8.08 -12.04 17.00
C LEU A 172 8.86 -11.61 18.24
N TYR A 173 10.05 -12.14 18.36
CA TYR A 173 10.87 -12.05 19.56
C TYR A 173 12.31 -11.79 19.13
N ASP A 174 12.91 -10.74 19.66
CA ASP A 174 14.30 -10.40 19.46
C ASP A 174 15.18 -11.04 20.54
#